data_5b0a5d95044c2e1f6c8f5059a7cdf077
#
_entry.id   5b0a5d95044c2e1f6c8f5059a7cdf077
#
_cell.length_a   1.000
_cell.length_b   1.000
_cell.length_c   1.000
_cell.angle_alpha   90.00
_cell.angle_beta   90.00
_cell.angle_gamma   90.00
#
_symmetry.space_group_name_H-M   'P 1'
#
loop_
_entity.id
_entity.type
_entity.pdbx_description
1 polymer ?
#
loop_
_entity_poly.entity_id
_entity_poly.type
_entity_poly.pdbx_seq_one_letter_code
_entity_poly.pdbx_strand_id
1 'polypeptide(L)'
;MATVNSTQMTNATAVPVVMNPASVDSGRERVKVGEYEASSLASGDVIDLFKLPNKARILAGTLAHDALGSSTTLSVGYKAHKDADGTDVSASAAAYKAAAASTSAQIVDICATLALGNNSVINADG
;
A
#
# COMPACT_ATOMS: atom_id res chain seq x y z
N MET A 1 -16.43 -31.33 -15.64
CA MET A 1 -15.65 -30.13 -15.25
C MET A 1 -16.40 -29.41 -14.15
N ALA A 2 -15.74 -29.10 -13.02
CA ALA A 2 -16.37 -28.38 -11.92
C ALA A 2 -16.30 -26.87 -12.13
N THR A 3 -17.34 -26.15 -11.77
CA THR A 3 -17.33 -24.69 -11.71
C THR A 3 -17.05 -24.25 -10.28
N VAL A 4 -16.06 -23.38 -10.10
CA VAL A 4 -15.69 -22.84 -8.79
C VAL A 4 -15.95 -21.33 -8.81
N ASN A 5 -16.64 -20.84 -7.79
CA ASN A 5 -16.97 -19.42 -7.66
C ASN A 5 -15.90 -18.67 -6.88
N SER A 6 -15.63 -17.44 -7.28
CA SER A 6 -14.87 -16.49 -6.45
C SER A 6 -15.69 -16.10 -5.21
N THR A 7 -15.02 -15.50 -4.21
CA THR A 7 -15.71 -14.97 -3.03
C THR A 7 -16.80 -13.97 -3.40
N GLN A 8 -16.54 -13.10 -4.37
CA GLN A 8 -17.48 -12.09 -4.84
C GLN A 8 -18.71 -12.73 -5.51
N MET A 9 -18.49 -13.78 -6.29
CA MET A 9 -19.59 -14.50 -6.93
C MET A 9 -20.41 -15.30 -5.92
N THR A 10 -19.76 -15.88 -4.92
CA THR A 10 -20.42 -16.55 -3.81
C THR A 10 -21.32 -15.59 -3.04
N ASN A 11 -20.83 -14.38 -2.75
CA ASN A 11 -21.60 -13.34 -2.08
C ASN A 11 -22.79 -12.89 -2.92
N ALA A 12 -22.59 -12.69 -4.23
CA ALA A 12 -23.65 -12.25 -5.14
C ALA A 12 -24.76 -13.28 -5.31
N THR A 13 -24.44 -14.56 -5.20
CA THR A 13 -25.42 -15.66 -5.33
C THR A 13 -25.97 -16.16 -4.00
N ALA A 14 -25.51 -15.62 -2.88
CA ALA A 14 -25.98 -15.98 -1.55
C ALA A 14 -27.45 -15.57 -1.35
N VAL A 15 -28.15 -16.29 -0.46
CA VAL A 15 -29.52 -15.96 -0.08
C VAL A 15 -29.59 -15.86 1.45
N PRO A 16 -29.76 -14.65 2.00
CA PRO A 16 -29.84 -13.35 1.32
C PRO A 16 -28.51 -12.91 0.68
N VAL A 17 -28.59 -12.03 -0.31
CA VAL A 17 -27.39 -11.53 -1.03
C VAL A 17 -26.48 -10.78 -0.07
N VAL A 18 -25.17 -11.07 -0.15
CA VAL A 18 -24.13 -10.37 0.60
C VAL A 18 -23.48 -9.32 -0.30
N MET A 19 -23.50 -8.06 0.13
CA MET A 19 -22.92 -6.96 -0.62
C MET A 19 -21.41 -6.99 -0.57
N ASN A 20 -20.77 -6.91 -1.73
CA ASN A 20 -19.34 -6.70 -1.81
C ASN A 20 -18.98 -5.22 -1.54
N PRO A 21 -17.83 -4.93 -0.90
CA PRO A 21 -17.40 -3.55 -0.71
C PRO A 21 -17.07 -2.87 -2.05
N ALA A 22 -17.22 -1.54 -2.10
CA ALA A 22 -16.95 -0.75 -3.31
C ALA A 22 -15.50 -0.83 -3.79
N SER A 23 -14.55 -1.16 -2.91
CA SER A 23 -13.14 -1.37 -3.28
C SER A 23 -12.92 -2.66 -4.11
N VAL A 24 -13.90 -3.54 -4.15
CA VAL A 24 -13.88 -4.82 -4.88
C VAL A 24 -14.84 -4.78 -6.05
N ASP A 25 -15.95 -4.05 -5.90
CA ASP A 25 -17.04 -4.00 -6.87
C ASP A 25 -17.43 -2.55 -7.12
N SER A 26 -17.34 -2.08 -8.36
CA SER A 26 -17.76 -0.74 -8.80
C SER A 26 -17.00 0.45 -8.21
N GLY A 27 -15.83 0.25 -7.63
CA GLY A 27 -14.98 1.33 -7.12
C GLY A 27 -14.37 2.19 -8.24
N ARG A 28 -13.97 3.42 -7.90
CA ARG A 28 -13.23 4.31 -8.80
C ARG A 28 -11.74 4.24 -8.49
N GLU A 29 -10.91 4.28 -9.53
CA GLU A 29 -9.49 4.52 -9.38
C GLU A 29 -9.23 5.97 -8.97
N ARG A 30 -8.33 6.16 -8.01
CA ARG A 30 -7.88 7.47 -7.56
C ARG A 30 -6.38 7.45 -7.39
N VAL A 31 -5.75 8.59 -7.63
CA VAL A 31 -4.32 8.78 -7.42
C VAL A 31 -4.12 9.62 -6.17
N LYS A 32 -3.15 9.22 -5.35
CA LYS A 32 -2.69 9.99 -4.21
C LYS A 32 -1.20 10.21 -4.33
N VAL A 33 -0.75 11.44 -4.17
CA VAL A 33 0.64 11.84 -4.32
C VAL A 33 1.13 12.44 -3.01
N GLY A 34 2.31 12.02 -2.58
CA GLY A 34 3.03 12.63 -1.47
C GLY A 34 4.40 13.07 -1.96
N GLU A 35 4.79 14.28 -1.60
CA GLU A 35 6.07 14.88 -1.97
C GLU A 35 6.81 15.32 -0.71
N TYR A 36 8.12 15.14 -0.71
CA TYR A 36 9.00 15.61 0.36
C TYR A 36 10.37 15.94 -0.19
N GLU A 37 10.85 17.13 0.11
CA GLU A 37 12.23 17.53 -0.20
C GLU A 37 13.15 17.10 0.96
N ALA A 38 14.03 16.15 0.68
CA ALA A 38 14.93 15.61 1.68
C ALA A 38 16.02 16.62 2.04
N SER A 39 16.16 16.90 3.33
CA SER A 39 17.23 17.77 3.86
C SER A 39 17.73 17.21 5.18
N SER A 40 19.02 16.91 5.24
CA SER A 40 19.71 16.47 6.47
C SER A 40 19.07 15.27 7.18
N LEU A 41 18.52 14.32 6.43
CA LEU A 41 17.96 13.09 6.98
C LEU A 41 19.07 12.18 7.51
N ALA A 42 18.82 11.57 8.67
CA ALA A 42 19.68 10.57 9.28
C ALA A 42 19.21 9.14 8.91
N SER A 43 20.11 8.18 9.15
CA SER A 43 19.73 6.77 8.99
C SER A 43 18.61 6.40 9.96
N GLY A 44 17.56 5.78 9.45
CA GLY A 44 16.39 5.39 10.24
C GLY A 44 15.27 6.44 10.29
N ASP A 45 15.47 7.61 9.70
CA ASP A 45 14.40 8.61 9.63
C ASP A 45 13.23 8.12 8.78
N VAL A 46 12.04 8.50 9.19
CA VAL A 46 10.78 8.11 8.54
C VAL A 46 10.08 9.36 7.99
N ILE A 47 9.73 9.30 6.74
CA ILE A 47 8.96 10.34 6.06
C ILE A 47 7.51 9.87 5.92
N ASP A 48 6.59 10.58 6.54
CA ASP A 48 5.15 10.33 6.37
C ASP A 48 4.65 11.06 5.12
N LEU A 49 4.24 10.31 4.11
CA LEU A 49 3.81 10.90 2.84
C LEU A 49 2.32 11.23 2.82
N PHE A 50 1.47 10.27 3.19
CA PHE A 50 0.03 10.48 3.18
C PHE A 50 -0.68 9.33 3.94
N LYS A 51 -1.96 9.54 4.22
CA LYS A 51 -2.85 8.51 4.75
C LYS A 51 -3.70 7.90 3.64
N LEU A 52 -3.91 6.61 3.71
CA LEU A 52 -4.82 5.90 2.82
C LEU A 52 -6.16 5.67 3.53
N PRO A 53 -7.28 5.84 2.82
CA PRO A 53 -8.59 5.60 3.42
C PRO A 53 -8.83 4.11 3.69
N ASN A 54 -9.64 3.84 4.72
CA ASN A 54 -10.09 2.48 5.02
C ASN A 54 -10.82 1.87 3.82
N LYS A 55 -10.61 0.58 3.59
CA LYS A 55 -11.16 -0.20 2.46
C LYS A 55 -10.67 0.20 1.07
N ALA A 56 -9.68 1.10 0.96
CA ALA A 56 -9.02 1.33 -0.31
C ALA A 56 -8.19 0.11 -0.73
N ARG A 57 -8.19 -0.20 -2.00
CA ARG A 57 -7.36 -1.27 -2.58
C ARG A 57 -6.19 -0.64 -3.33
N ILE A 58 -5.00 -1.11 -3.04
CA ILE A 58 -3.79 -0.65 -3.74
C ILE A 58 -3.67 -1.39 -5.06
N LEU A 59 -3.64 -0.66 -6.17
CA LEU A 59 -3.48 -1.22 -7.51
C LEU A 59 -2.04 -1.12 -7.99
N ALA A 60 -1.41 0.04 -7.81
CA ALA A 60 -0.04 0.29 -8.21
C ALA A 60 0.51 1.52 -7.49
N GLY A 61 1.82 1.67 -7.53
CA GLY A 61 2.49 2.85 -7.02
C GLY A 61 3.84 3.04 -7.68
N THR A 62 4.32 4.27 -7.62
CA THR A 62 5.62 4.66 -8.16
C THR A 62 6.34 5.54 -7.15
N LEU A 63 7.61 5.25 -6.93
CA LEU A 63 8.50 6.07 -6.13
C LEU A 63 9.54 6.71 -7.05
N ALA A 64 9.54 8.04 -7.11
CA ALA A 64 10.57 8.80 -7.80
C ALA A 64 11.42 9.55 -6.77
N HIS A 65 12.72 9.48 -6.90
CA HIS A 65 13.64 10.19 -6.01
C HIS A 65 14.93 10.60 -6.74
N ASP A 66 15.52 11.66 -6.26
CA ASP A 66 16.87 12.07 -6.66
C ASP A 66 17.93 11.20 -5.97
N ALA A 67 19.19 11.41 -6.32
CA ALA A 67 20.31 10.80 -5.62
C ALA A 67 20.38 11.30 -4.18
N LEU A 68 20.30 10.40 -3.21
CA LEU A 68 20.26 10.74 -1.79
C LEU A 68 21.61 10.60 -1.09
N GLY A 69 22.66 10.28 -1.83
CA GLY A 69 24.01 10.15 -1.33
C GLY A 69 24.55 8.73 -1.33
N SER A 70 25.81 8.57 -0.98
CA SER A 70 26.47 7.26 -0.93
C SER A 70 25.94 6.43 0.24
N SER A 71 25.81 5.13 0.02
CA SER A 71 25.37 4.16 1.03
C SER A 71 23.97 4.42 1.61
N THR A 72 23.10 5.11 0.86
CA THR A 72 21.70 5.32 1.26
C THR A 72 20.80 4.26 0.68
N THR A 73 19.75 3.90 1.43
CA THR A 73 18.70 2.99 0.98
C THR A 73 17.34 3.57 1.30
N LEU A 74 16.36 3.25 0.47
CA LEU A 74 14.95 3.58 0.68
C LEU A 74 14.09 2.33 0.69
N SER A 75 13.12 2.32 1.57
CA SER A 75 12.04 1.34 1.58
C SER A 75 10.71 2.07 1.73
N VAL A 76 9.63 1.42 1.34
CA VAL A 76 8.28 1.97 1.46
C VAL A 76 7.41 0.97 2.21
N GLY A 77 6.69 1.47 3.20
CA GLY A 77 5.83 0.67 4.03
C GLY A 77 4.81 1.52 4.77
N TYR A 78 4.41 1.07 5.94
CA TYR A 78 3.45 1.78 6.79
C TYR A 78 3.93 1.84 8.24
N LYS A 79 3.47 2.85 8.95
CA LYS A 79 3.72 3.03 10.39
C LYS A 79 2.83 2.11 11.23
N ALA A 80 3.21 1.93 12.47
CA ALA A 80 2.34 1.32 13.47
C ALA A 80 1.03 2.11 13.59
N HIS A 81 -0.07 1.42 13.57
CA HIS A 81 -1.41 2.00 13.62
C HIS A 81 -2.40 1.01 14.22
N LYS A 82 -3.63 1.46 14.42
CA LYS A 82 -4.75 0.58 14.73
C LYS A 82 -5.54 0.32 13.45
N ASP A 83 -5.98 -0.93 13.28
CA ASP A 83 -6.91 -1.25 12.19
C ASP A 83 -8.34 -0.80 12.52
N ALA A 84 -9.27 -1.01 11.61
CA ALA A 84 -10.67 -0.61 11.77
C ALA A 84 -11.36 -1.32 12.96
N ASP A 85 -10.84 -2.46 13.39
CA ASP A 85 -11.35 -3.21 14.55
C ASP A 85 -10.73 -2.75 15.88
N GLY A 86 -9.77 -1.83 15.83
CA GLY A 86 -9.04 -1.34 16.99
C GLY A 86 -7.85 -2.21 17.40
N THR A 87 -7.49 -3.20 16.60
CA THR A 87 -6.33 -4.06 16.83
C THR A 87 -5.04 -3.35 16.45
N ASP A 88 -4.01 -3.50 17.28
CA ASP A 88 -2.70 -2.90 17.00
C ASP A 88 -2.00 -3.60 15.84
N VAL A 89 -1.57 -2.81 14.86
CA VAL A 89 -0.78 -3.27 13.72
C VAL A 89 0.62 -2.68 13.83
N SER A 90 1.61 -3.56 13.87
CA SER A 90 3.01 -3.14 13.94
C SER A 90 3.48 -2.51 12.63
N ALA A 91 4.40 -1.54 12.73
CA ALA A 91 5.00 -0.93 11.57
C ALA A 91 5.73 -1.95 10.69
N SER A 92 5.67 -1.76 9.39
CA SER A 92 6.44 -2.52 8.42
C SER A 92 7.04 -1.58 7.38
N ALA A 93 8.32 -1.31 7.52
CA ALA A 93 9.02 -0.33 6.69
C ALA A 93 9.22 -0.77 5.23
N ALA A 94 9.09 -2.05 4.95
CA ALA A 94 9.32 -2.62 3.63
C ALA A 94 8.09 -3.32 3.04
N ALA A 95 6.91 -3.03 3.57
CA ALA A 95 5.67 -3.71 3.17
C ALA A 95 5.32 -3.52 1.69
N TYR A 96 5.66 -2.36 1.12
CA TYR A 96 5.33 -2.00 -0.25
C TYR A 96 6.55 -1.97 -1.18
N LYS A 97 7.71 -1.79 -0.63
CA LYS A 97 8.97 -1.86 -1.36
C LYS A 97 10.10 -2.23 -0.41
N ALA A 98 10.83 -3.29 -0.72
CA ALA A 98 12.03 -3.68 0.02
C ALA A 98 13.10 -2.58 -0.07
N ALA A 99 13.95 -2.50 0.95
CA ALA A 99 15.07 -1.56 0.96
C ALA A 99 15.97 -1.78 -0.25
N ALA A 100 16.25 -0.70 -0.96
CA ALA A 100 17.12 -0.71 -2.13
C ALA A 100 17.96 0.56 -2.16
N ALA A 101 19.12 0.49 -2.82
CA ALA A 101 20.02 1.61 -2.94
C ALA A 101 19.34 2.83 -3.57
N SER A 102 19.57 4.00 -2.99
CA SER A 102 19.06 5.29 -3.46
C SER A 102 20.19 6.27 -3.79
N THR A 103 21.33 5.74 -4.21
CA THR A 103 22.54 6.51 -4.52
C THR A 103 22.47 7.27 -5.85
N SER A 104 21.51 6.95 -6.69
CA SER A 104 21.25 7.65 -7.95
C SER A 104 19.77 7.96 -8.10
N ALA A 105 19.44 8.98 -8.90
CA ALA A 105 18.07 9.31 -9.23
C ALA A 105 17.38 8.14 -9.93
N GLN A 106 16.20 7.77 -9.47
CA GLN A 106 15.44 6.61 -9.98
C GLN A 106 13.94 6.85 -9.94
N ILE A 107 13.25 6.15 -10.84
CA ILE A 107 11.81 5.96 -10.79
C ILE A 107 11.57 4.46 -10.71
N VAL A 108 11.01 3.99 -9.60
CA VAL A 108 10.82 2.57 -9.34
C VAL A 108 9.38 2.27 -8.95
N ASP A 109 8.90 1.08 -9.31
CA ASP A 109 7.58 0.65 -8.92
C ASP A 109 7.56 0.24 -7.45
N ILE A 110 6.52 0.65 -6.74
CA ILE A 110 6.16 0.14 -5.43
C ILE A 110 4.89 -0.70 -5.58
N CYS A 111 4.60 -1.55 -4.60
CA CYS A 111 3.47 -2.48 -4.69
C CYS A 111 3.49 -3.32 -5.97
N ALA A 112 4.67 -3.74 -6.41
CA ALA A 112 4.84 -4.41 -7.69
C ALA A 112 4.38 -5.88 -7.69
N THR A 113 4.28 -6.50 -6.52
CA THR A 113 3.87 -7.90 -6.36
C THR A 113 2.85 -8.05 -5.24
N LEU A 114 2.18 -9.19 -5.17
CA LEU A 114 1.26 -9.50 -4.07
C LEU A 114 1.95 -9.45 -2.71
N ALA A 115 3.19 -9.93 -2.63
CA ALA A 115 3.99 -9.88 -1.40
C ALA A 115 4.35 -8.43 -0.99
N LEU A 116 4.40 -7.51 -1.94
CA LEU A 116 4.66 -6.09 -1.72
C LEU A 116 3.38 -5.25 -1.73
N GLY A 117 2.27 -5.81 -1.35
CA GLY A 117 1.02 -5.10 -1.12
C GLY A 117 0.20 -4.80 -2.37
N ASN A 118 0.60 -5.27 -3.56
CA ASN A 118 -0.25 -5.14 -4.73
C ASN A 118 -1.60 -5.83 -4.47
N ASN A 119 -2.68 -5.16 -4.81
CA ASN A 119 -4.03 -5.67 -4.61
C ASN A 119 -4.45 -5.83 -3.12
N SER A 120 -3.67 -5.33 -2.19
CA SER A 120 -4.02 -5.33 -0.77
C SER A 120 -5.13 -4.32 -0.46
N VAL A 121 -5.92 -4.62 0.54
CA VAL A 121 -6.98 -3.73 1.02
C VAL A 121 -6.53 -3.07 2.33
N ILE A 122 -6.65 -1.76 2.39
CA ILE A 122 -6.32 -1.01 3.61
C ILE A 122 -7.41 -1.26 4.64
N ASN A 123 -7.01 -1.74 5.79
CA ASN A 123 -7.91 -1.98 6.92
C ASN A 123 -7.51 -1.08 8.11
N ALA A 124 -7.55 0.21 7.88
CA ALA A 124 -7.21 1.21 8.88
C ALA A 124 -8.19 2.36 8.84
N ASP A 125 -8.43 2.96 9.98
CA ASP A 125 -9.33 4.08 10.12
C ASP A 125 -8.55 5.41 10.08
N GLY A 126 -8.44 5.99 8.90
CA GLY A 126 -7.87 7.32 8.67
C GLY A 126 -6.44 7.37 8.19
#